data_41f4f7a2fe9a0d5f8176e418f7b81a93
#
_entry.id   41f4f7a2fe9a0d5f8176e418f7b81a93
#
_cell.length_a   1.000
_cell.length_b   1.000
_cell.length_c   1.000
_cell.angle_alpha   90.00
_cell.angle_beta   90.00
_cell.angle_gamma   90.00
#
_symmetry.space_group_name_H-M   'P 1'
#
loop_
_entity.id
_entity.type
_entity.pdbx_description
1 polymer ?
#
loop_
_entity_poly.entity_id
_entity_poly.type
_entity_poly.pdbx_seq_one_letter_code
_entity_poly.pdbx_strand_id
1 'polypeptide(L)'
;LVMAAEVANNYISLRTAQEQLRVARENLKLQQEIYQLVQQKYDVGLTDFIALNQAQYAVESTKTIIPQLESEIEAYKNAVAVLLGVLPDDLAGTLDNTADNLVRRRLSYNLKQLYRLRVDVIRNRPDVRLAEQNLIAQNAAVGEAVANLYPDVSISGFVGWQSGKIAGLINGDHSTYSYAPALKLPFFHWNQLMNTVNEQKEVKEQYVLSYQNAVLSAVSELRNSVVSIRQERQRNQAYRKSVK
;
A
#
# COMPACT_ATOMS: atom_id res chain seq x y z
N LEU A 1 1.68 -6.98 -0.47
CA LEU A 1 2.45 -6.04 0.37
C LEU A 1 1.84 -4.63 0.40
N VAL A 2 1.32 -4.10 -0.72
CA VAL A 2 0.61 -2.80 -0.73
C VAL A 2 -0.58 -2.82 0.22
N MET A 3 -1.47 -3.82 0.09
CA MET A 3 -2.62 -3.97 1.00
C MET A 3 -2.21 -4.06 2.48
N ALA A 4 -1.14 -4.81 2.80
CA ALA A 4 -0.66 -4.88 4.18
C ALA A 4 -0.17 -3.53 4.71
N ALA A 5 0.48 -2.72 3.86
CA ALA A 5 0.88 -1.36 4.21
C ALA A 5 -0.34 -0.43 4.39
N GLU A 6 -1.36 -0.56 3.55
CA GLU A 6 -2.62 0.19 3.67
C GLU A 6 -3.37 -0.16 4.95
N VAL A 7 -3.48 -1.45 5.30
CA VAL A 7 -4.06 -1.88 6.59
C VAL A 7 -3.28 -1.26 7.75
N ALA A 8 -1.94 -1.32 7.72
CA ALA A 8 -1.11 -0.76 8.78
C ALA A 8 -1.29 0.77 8.91
N ASN A 9 -1.33 1.48 7.78
CA ASN A 9 -1.53 2.94 7.76
C ASN A 9 -2.91 3.32 8.31
N ASN A 10 -3.98 2.69 7.84
CA ASN A 10 -5.34 2.94 8.32
C ASN A 10 -5.48 2.59 9.80
N TYR A 11 -4.87 1.49 10.26
CA TYR A 11 -4.87 1.12 11.67
C TYR A 11 -4.13 2.14 12.55
N ILE A 12 -2.96 2.62 12.12
CA ILE A 12 -2.22 3.67 12.86
C ILE A 12 -3.01 4.97 12.88
N SER A 13 -3.63 5.36 11.76
CA SER A 13 -4.49 6.55 11.66
C SER A 13 -5.70 6.44 12.59
N LEU A 14 -6.38 5.28 12.62
CA LEU A 14 -7.45 4.98 13.56
C LEU A 14 -7.01 5.19 15.02
N ARG A 15 -5.89 4.57 15.41
CA ARG A 15 -5.37 4.68 16.78
C ARG A 15 -4.96 6.10 17.14
N THR A 16 -4.46 6.86 16.17
CA THR A 16 -4.14 8.28 16.36
C THR A 16 -5.39 9.12 16.55
N ALA A 17 -6.43 8.93 15.73
CA ALA A 17 -7.71 9.64 15.87
C ALA A 17 -8.40 9.30 17.19
N GLN A 18 -8.38 8.05 17.64
CA GLN A 18 -8.89 7.66 18.96
C GLN A 18 -8.16 8.34 20.11
N GLU A 19 -6.84 8.49 20.04
CA GLU A 19 -6.07 9.20 21.06
C GLU A 19 -6.33 10.70 21.01
N GLN A 20 -6.48 11.28 19.83
CA GLN A 20 -6.88 12.68 19.66
C GLN A 20 -8.28 12.95 20.26
N LEU A 21 -9.24 12.05 20.03
CA LEU A 21 -10.57 12.14 20.61
C LEU A 21 -10.53 12.09 22.15
N ARG A 22 -9.72 11.20 22.71
CA ARG A 22 -9.54 11.13 24.17
C ARG A 22 -8.99 12.44 24.72
N VAL A 23 -7.94 12.98 24.12
CA VAL A 23 -7.33 14.25 24.53
C VAL A 23 -8.30 15.41 24.34
N ALA A 24 -9.07 15.45 23.24
CA ALA A 24 -10.09 16.47 23.00
C ALA A 24 -11.18 16.45 24.07
N ARG A 25 -11.65 15.27 24.49
CA ARG A 25 -12.63 15.12 25.57
C ARG A 25 -12.09 15.55 26.94
N GLU A 26 -10.83 15.19 27.24
CA GLU A 26 -10.17 15.67 28.47
C GLU A 26 -10.01 17.19 28.46
N ASN A 27 -9.59 17.75 27.32
CA ASN A 27 -9.44 19.19 27.15
C ASN A 27 -10.80 19.93 27.31
N LEU A 28 -11.85 19.38 26.69
CA LEU A 28 -13.21 19.91 26.86
C LEU A 28 -13.64 19.98 28.34
N LYS A 29 -13.36 18.90 29.09
CA LYS A 29 -13.66 18.89 30.52
C LYS A 29 -12.94 20.00 31.28
N LEU A 30 -11.64 20.17 31.06
CA LEU A 30 -10.85 21.24 31.68
C LEU A 30 -11.35 22.63 31.28
N GLN A 31 -11.70 22.85 30.02
CA GLN A 31 -12.26 24.12 29.55
C GLN A 31 -13.62 24.41 30.16
N GLN A 32 -14.47 23.39 30.36
CA GLN A 32 -15.75 23.55 31.06
C GLN A 32 -15.54 23.95 32.53
N GLU A 33 -14.56 23.35 33.21
CA GLU A 33 -14.20 23.75 34.60
C GLU A 33 -13.69 25.20 34.65
N ILE A 34 -12.86 25.61 33.68
CA ILE A 34 -12.38 27.00 33.57
C ILE A 34 -13.55 27.94 33.29
N TYR A 35 -14.45 27.60 32.36
CA TYR A 35 -15.62 28.42 32.08
C TYR A 35 -16.49 28.63 33.32
N GLN A 36 -16.75 27.57 34.08
CA GLN A 36 -17.51 27.68 35.33
C GLN A 36 -16.84 28.61 36.35
N LEU A 37 -15.50 28.53 36.48
CA LEU A 37 -14.75 29.43 37.37
C LEU A 37 -14.82 30.89 36.91
N VAL A 38 -14.69 31.14 35.58
CA VAL A 38 -14.80 32.49 35.00
C VAL A 38 -16.22 33.03 35.16
N GLN A 39 -17.25 32.19 34.98
CA GLN A 39 -18.64 32.53 35.21
C GLN A 39 -18.87 33.01 36.69
N GLN A 40 -18.41 32.22 37.63
CA GLN A 40 -18.51 32.61 39.07
C GLN A 40 -17.82 33.94 39.38
N LYS A 41 -16.65 34.19 38.80
CA LYS A 41 -15.94 35.47 38.94
C LYS A 41 -16.70 36.63 38.28
N TYR A 42 -17.34 36.40 37.15
CA TYR A 42 -18.18 37.39 36.48
C TYR A 42 -19.41 37.73 37.30
N ASP A 43 -20.08 36.73 37.86
CA ASP A 43 -21.30 36.91 38.66
C ASP A 43 -21.06 37.78 39.93
N VAL A 44 -19.84 37.72 40.46
CA VAL A 44 -19.42 38.56 41.63
C VAL A 44 -18.65 39.83 41.21
N GLY A 45 -18.60 40.15 39.90
CA GLY A 45 -18.00 41.37 39.38
C GLY A 45 -16.46 41.42 39.38
N LEU A 46 -15.79 40.24 39.48
CA LEU A 46 -14.33 40.14 39.53
C LEU A 46 -13.68 39.95 38.13
N THR A 47 -14.46 39.81 37.09
CA THR A 47 -13.97 39.71 35.70
C THR A 47 -14.98 40.36 34.74
N ASP A 48 -14.57 40.60 33.51
CA ASP A 48 -15.39 41.23 32.49
C ASP A 48 -16.12 40.21 31.60
N PHE A 49 -17.08 40.73 30.81
CA PHE A 49 -17.86 39.94 29.87
C PHE A 49 -16.99 39.37 28.73
N ILE A 50 -15.86 39.99 28.39
CA ILE A 50 -14.94 39.55 27.34
C ILE A 50 -14.29 38.23 27.76
N ALA A 51 -13.80 38.15 28.99
CA ALA A 51 -13.19 36.94 29.53
C ALA A 51 -14.19 35.76 29.58
N LEU A 52 -15.45 36.02 29.94
CA LEU A 52 -16.52 35.03 29.96
C LEU A 52 -16.78 34.48 28.53
N ASN A 53 -16.94 35.38 27.57
CA ASN A 53 -17.16 34.98 26.19
C ASN A 53 -15.95 34.20 25.59
N GLN A 54 -14.73 34.59 25.94
CA GLN A 54 -13.53 33.83 25.50
C GLN A 54 -13.52 32.41 26.06
N ALA A 55 -13.86 32.25 27.33
CA ALA A 55 -13.95 30.94 27.95
C ALA A 55 -15.06 30.08 27.32
N GLN A 56 -16.23 30.67 27.04
CA GLN A 56 -17.33 30.01 26.34
C GLN A 56 -16.94 29.62 24.92
N TYR A 57 -16.31 30.50 24.17
CA TYR A 57 -15.84 30.23 22.81
C TYR A 57 -14.85 29.05 22.78
N ALA A 58 -13.93 28.99 23.77
CA ALA A 58 -13.00 27.87 23.87
C ALA A 58 -13.72 26.54 24.05
N VAL A 59 -14.75 26.47 24.90
CA VAL A 59 -15.60 25.27 25.10
C VAL A 59 -16.30 24.90 23.82
N GLU A 60 -17.00 25.82 23.16
CA GLU A 60 -17.75 25.54 21.95
C GLU A 60 -16.83 25.16 20.79
N SER A 61 -15.68 25.81 20.63
CA SER A 61 -14.68 25.46 19.63
C SER A 61 -14.18 24.01 19.80
N THR A 62 -13.92 23.58 21.04
CA THR A 62 -13.49 22.19 21.28
C THR A 62 -14.63 21.18 21.05
N LYS A 63 -15.87 21.53 21.35
CA LYS A 63 -17.03 20.68 21.05
C LYS A 63 -17.17 20.39 19.56
N THR A 64 -16.81 21.32 18.66
CA THR A 64 -16.92 21.08 17.20
C THR A 64 -15.90 20.08 16.67
N ILE A 65 -14.77 19.91 17.36
CA ILE A 65 -13.73 18.96 16.95
C ILE A 65 -14.12 17.50 17.23
N ILE A 66 -14.91 17.27 18.28
CA ILE A 66 -15.27 15.92 18.74
C ILE A 66 -16.05 15.14 17.66
N PRO A 67 -17.15 15.65 17.07
CA PRO A 67 -17.88 14.93 16.03
C PRO A 67 -17.05 14.68 14.78
N GLN A 68 -16.14 15.59 14.44
CA GLN A 68 -15.22 15.39 13.33
C GLN A 68 -14.31 14.18 13.58
N LEU A 69 -13.70 14.09 14.76
CA LEU A 69 -12.84 12.95 15.13
C LEU A 69 -13.62 11.65 15.21
N GLU A 70 -14.87 11.68 15.69
CA GLU A 70 -15.74 10.51 15.71
C GLU A 70 -16.05 10.02 14.27
N SER A 71 -16.34 10.94 13.35
CA SER A 71 -16.52 10.60 11.94
C SER A 71 -15.26 10.02 11.28
N GLU A 72 -14.08 10.59 11.58
CA GLU A 72 -12.81 10.07 11.08
C GLU A 72 -12.50 8.66 11.61
N ILE A 73 -12.80 8.40 12.89
CA ILE A 73 -12.66 7.07 13.50
C ILE A 73 -13.53 6.04 12.77
N GLU A 74 -14.80 6.35 12.52
CA GLU A 74 -15.68 5.44 11.77
C GLU A 74 -15.19 5.24 10.32
N ALA A 75 -14.71 6.28 9.65
CA ALA A 75 -14.13 6.16 8.31
C ALA A 75 -12.90 5.22 8.29
N TYR A 76 -12.00 5.32 9.27
CA TYR A 76 -10.84 4.42 9.36
C TYR A 76 -11.23 2.99 9.73
N LYS A 77 -12.24 2.77 10.58
CA LYS A 77 -12.77 1.43 10.87
C LYS A 77 -13.31 0.78 9.59
N ASN A 78 -14.14 1.52 8.85
CA ASN A 78 -14.69 1.05 7.58
C ASN A 78 -13.58 0.73 6.57
N ALA A 79 -12.56 1.59 6.45
CA ALA A 79 -11.43 1.34 5.56
C ALA A 79 -10.67 0.06 5.93
N VAL A 80 -10.43 -0.18 7.22
CA VAL A 80 -9.78 -1.41 7.70
C VAL A 80 -10.67 -2.63 7.42
N ALA A 81 -11.98 -2.55 7.66
CA ALA A 81 -12.92 -3.64 7.40
C ALA A 81 -12.96 -4.04 5.92
N VAL A 82 -13.03 -3.05 5.02
CA VAL A 82 -13.01 -3.27 3.56
C VAL A 82 -11.70 -3.95 3.13
N LEU A 83 -10.55 -3.51 3.66
CA LEU A 83 -9.24 -4.10 3.33
C LEU A 83 -9.09 -5.55 3.84
N LEU A 84 -9.79 -5.90 4.92
CA LEU A 84 -9.83 -7.26 5.46
C LEU A 84 -10.93 -8.12 4.84
N GLY A 85 -11.84 -7.54 4.06
CA GLY A 85 -12.96 -8.24 3.43
C GLY A 85 -14.04 -8.69 4.43
N VAL A 86 -14.22 -7.95 5.53
CA VAL A 86 -15.20 -8.24 6.59
C VAL A 86 -16.17 -7.07 6.78
N LEU A 87 -17.31 -7.32 7.42
CA LEU A 87 -18.23 -6.24 7.76
C LEU A 87 -17.66 -5.37 8.91
N PRO A 88 -17.87 -4.05 8.90
CA PRO A 88 -17.38 -3.16 9.96
C PRO A 88 -17.84 -3.58 11.37
N ASP A 89 -19.06 -4.09 11.50
CA ASP A 89 -19.63 -4.52 12.77
C ASP A 89 -18.89 -5.72 13.39
N ASP A 90 -18.31 -6.60 12.56
CA ASP A 90 -17.56 -7.77 13.03
C ASP A 90 -16.25 -7.37 13.72
N LEU A 91 -15.71 -6.18 13.40
CA LEU A 91 -14.47 -5.66 13.95
C LEU A 91 -14.67 -4.66 15.10
N ALA A 92 -15.89 -4.18 15.33
CA ALA A 92 -16.17 -3.14 16.30
C ALA A 92 -15.58 -3.45 17.68
N GLY A 93 -15.83 -4.64 18.23
CA GLY A 93 -15.32 -5.04 19.54
C GLY A 93 -13.78 -5.07 19.66
N THR A 94 -13.09 -5.36 18.56
CA THR A 94 -11.61 -5.41 18.52
C THR A 94 -11.01 -4.01 18.31
N LEU A 95 -11.61 -3.20 17.46
CA LEU A 95 -11.09 -1.88 17.10
C LEU A 95 -11.48 -0.79 18.12
N ASP A 96 -12.57 -0.97 18.86
CA ASP A 96 -13.01 -0.04 19.92
C ASP A 96 -12.21 -0.18 21.20
N ASN A 97 -11.50 -1.30 21.40
CA ASN A 97 -10.65 -1.48 22.55
C ASN A 97 -9.40 -0.58 22.45
N THR A 98 -9.39 0.52 23.22
CA THR A 98 -8.31 1.51 23.28
C THR A 98 -7.29 1.23 24.38
N ALA A 99 -7.46 0.15 25.17
CA ALA A 99 -6.63 -0.14 26.32
C ALA A 99 -5.15 -0.36 25.95
N ASP A 100 -4.87 -0.94 24.79
CA ASP A 100 -3.52 -1.15 24.26
C ASP A 100 -3.24 -0.25 23.05
N ASN A 101 -3.39 1.06 23.20
CA ASN A 101 -3.13 2.00 22.13
C ASN A 101 -1.61 2.09 21.83
N LEU A 102 -1.21 1.60 20.66
CA LEU A 102 0.18 1.60 20.18
C LEU A 102 0.80 3.00 20.12
N VAL A 103 -0.02 4.04 19.94
CA VAL A 103 0.43 5.44 19.89
C VAL A 103 1.01 5.89 21.24
N ARG A 104 0.53 5.33 22.36
CA ARG A 104 1.06 5.58 23.71
C ARG A 104 2.36 4.81 23.96
N ARG A 105 2.58 3.66 23.31
CA ARG A 105 3.81 2.89 23.41
C ARG A 105 4.91 3.64 22.67
N ARG A 106 6.01 3.94 23.38
CA ARG A 106 7.21 4.48 22.75
C ARG A 106 7.78 3.43 21.81
N LEU A 107 7.52 3.53 20.52
CA LEU A 107 8.23 2.76 19.53
C LEU A 107 9.69 3.21 19.56
N SER A 108 10.55 2.42 20.20
CA SER A 108 11.98 2.69 20.29
C SER A 108 12.63 2.20 19.00
N TYR A 109 12.86 3.10 18.05
CA TYR A 109 13.62 2.80 16.85
C TYR A 109 15.09 3.11 17.07
N ASN A 110 15.95 2.15 16.76
CA ASN A 110 17.39 2.40 16.70
C ASN A 110 17.72 3.05 15.35
N LEU A 111 17.77 4.40 15.31
CA LEU A 111 18.09 5.16 14.10
C LEU A 111 19.43 4.75 13.48
N LYS A 112 20.41 4.28 14.29
CA LYS A 112 21.69 3.81 13.77
C LYS A 112 21.53 2.58 12.87
N GLN A 113 20.52 1.72 13.11
CA GLN A 113 20.18 0.61 12.22
C GLN A 113 19.53 1.07 10.94
N LEU A 114 18.69 2.12 10.97
CA LEU A 114 18.08 2.72 9.79
C LEU A 114 19.10 3.37 8.85
N TYR A 115 20.16 3.99 9.39
CA TYR A 115 21.26 4.53 8.58
C TYR A 115 22.17 3.47 7.95
N ARG A 116 22.12 2.23 8.45
CA ARG A 116 22.84 1.08 7.90
C ARG A 116 21.97 0.24 6.96
N LEU A 117 20.87 0.81 6.45
CA LEU A 117 20.05 0.10 5.48
C LEU A 117 20.90 -0.24 4.25
N ARG A 118 21.22 -1.53 4.16
CA ARG A 118 22.03 -2.10 3.10
C ARG A 118 21.26 -2.02 1.78
N VAL A 119 21.99 -2.03 0.68
CA VAL A 119 21.45 -2.13 -0.68
C VAL A 119 20.42 -3.26 -0.82
N ASP A 120 20.59 -4.32 -0.04
CA ASP A 120 19.67 -5.47 0.04
C ASP A 120 18.22 -5.07 0.39
N VAL A 121 18.01 -4.03 1.21
CA VAL A 121 16.64 -3.57 1.57
C VAL A 121 15.95 -2.94 0.37
N ILE A 122 16.68 -2.19 -0.45
CA ILE A 122 16.12 -1.58 -1.68
C ILE A 122 15.80 -2.67 -2.69
N ARG A 123 16.73 -3.63 -2.89
CA ARG A 123 16.55 -4.74 -3.81
C ARG A 123 15.36 -5.64 -3.44
N ASN A 124 15.07 -5.81 -2.15
CA ASN A 124 13.95 -6.61 -1.67
C ASN A 124 12.62 -5.89 -1.68
N ARG A 125 12.57 -4.62 -2.07
CA ARG A 125 11.29 -3.89 -2.24
C ARG A 125 10.47 -4.52 -3.34
N PRO A 126 9.14 -4.69 -3.14
CA PRO A 126 8.28 -5.34 -4.11
C PRO A 126 8.18 -4.62 -5.46
N ASP A 127 8.18 -3.27 -5.43
CA ASP A 127 8.14 -2.42 -6.62
C ASP A 127 9.43 -2.55 -7.45
N VAL A 128 10.60 -2.57 -6.82
CA VAL A 128 11.90 -2.78 -7.47
C VAL A 128 11.97 -4.19 -8.04
N ARG A 129 11.54 -5.20 -7.28
CA ARG A 129 11.50 -6.59 -7.75
C ARG A 129 10.52 -6.78 -8.91
N LEU A 130 9.37 -6.11 -8.89
CA LEU A 130 8.42 -6.14 -10.01
C LEU A 130 9.07 -5.57 -11.28
N ALA A 131 9.74 -4.41 -11.18
CA ALA A 131 10.43 -3.82 -12.32
C ALA A 131 11.58 -4.71 -12.84
N GLU A 132 12.32 -5.39 -11.94
CA GLU A 132 13.35 -6.38 -12.29
C GLU A 132 12.72 -7.58 -13.06
N GLN A 133 11.61 -8.13 -12.57
CA GLN A 133 10.94 -9.27 -13.22
C GLN A 133 10.35 -8.89 -14.58
N ASN A 134 9.82 -7.68 -14.72
CA ASN A 134 9.32 -7.17 -16.00
C ASN A 134 10.47 -7.03 -17.02
N LEU A 135 11.64 -6.57 -16.59
CA LEU A 135 12.83 -6.50 -17.43
C LEU A 135 13.30 -7.90 -17.86
N ILE A 136 13.28 -8.87 -16.95
CA ILE A 136 13.63 -10.26 -17.25
C ILE A 136 12.64 -10.84 -18.27
N ALA A 137 11.34 -10.62 -18.08
CA ALA A 137 10.30 -11.08 -19.01
C ALA A 137 10.48 -10.45 -20.41
N GLN A 138 10.76 -9.14 -20.48
CA GLN A 138 11.00 -8.47 -21.74
C GLN A 138 12.29 -8.95 -22.42
N ASN A 139 13.33 -9.27 -21.66
CA ASN A 139 14.54 -9.88 -22.22
C ASN A 139 14.24 -11.28 -22.83
N ALA A 140 13.35 -12.05 -22.24
CA ALA A 140 12.89 -13.31 -22.82
C ALA A 140 12.07 -13.08 -24.11
N ALA A 141 11.23 -12.04 -24.16
CA ALA A 141 10.49 -11.65 -25.37
C ALA A 141 11.43 -11.26 -26.54
N VAL A 142 12.55 -10.59 -26.26
CA VAL A 142 13.59 -10.35 -27.27
C VAL A 142 14.15 -11.70 -27.76
N GLY A 143 14.41 -12.65 -26.85
CA GLY A 143 14.86 -14.00 -27.18
C GLY A 143 13.87 -14.75 -28.08
N GLU A 144 12.58 -14.66 -27.79
CA GLU A 144 11.52 -15.22 -28.61
C GLU A 144 11.49 -14.59 -30.01
N ALA A 145 11.55 -13.26 -30.10
CA ALA A 145 11.60 -12.55 -31.38
C ALA A 145 12.82 -12.97 -32.22
N VAL A 146 13.98 -13.19 -31.60
CA VAL A 146 15.18 -13.69 -32.27
C VAL A 146 14.98 -15.16 -32.70
N ALA A 147 14.37 -16.00 -31.86
CA ALA A 147 14.11 -17.38 -32.19
C ALA A 147 13.21 -17.53 -33.44
N ASN A 148 12.26 -16.60 -33.61
CA ASN A 148 11.37 -16.57 -34.79
C ASN A 148 12.08 -16.26 -36.11
N LEU A 149 13.37 -15.89 -36.10
CA LEU A 149 14.20 -15.75 -37.29
C LEU A 149 14.71 -17.11 -37.80
N TYR A 150 14.69 -18.15 -36.97
CA TYR A 150 15.18 -19.48 -37.30
C TYR A 150 14.05 -20.39 -37.78
N PRO A 151 14.40 -21.45 -38.52
CA PRO A 151 13.43 -22.48 -38.93
C PRO A 151 12.73 -23.09 -37.70
N ASP A 152 11.40 -23.16 -37.75
CA ASP A 152 10.59 -23.85 -36.76
C ASP A 152 10.28 -25.27 -37.24
N VAL A 153 10.64 -26.24 -36.41
CA VAL A 153 10.37 -27.67 -36.66
C VAL A 153 9.37 -28.14 -35.62
N SER A 154 8.20 -28.49 -36.06
CA SER A 154 7.14 -28.99 -35.17
C SER A 154 6.70 -30.42 -35.62
N ILE A 155 6.34 -31.22 -34.63
CA ILE A 155 5.70 -32.52 -34.83
C ILE A 155 4.41 -32.50 -34.03
N SER A 156 3.28 -32.62 -34.74
CA SER A 156 1.98 -32.79 -34.08
C SER A 156 1.50 -34.22 -34.28
N GLY A 157 0.89 -34.77 -33.25
CA GLY A 157 0.37 -36.12 -33.27
C GLY A 157 -0.94 -36.24 -32.51
N PHE A 158 -1.78 -37.12 -32.98
CA PHE A 158 -3.02 -37.51 -32.35
C PHE A 158 -3.11 -39.02 -32.28
N VAL A 159 -3.53 -39.52 -31.11
CA VAL A 159 -3.86 -40.95 -30.91
C VAL A 159 -5.19 -41.01 -30.18
N GLY A 160 -6.12 -41.77 -30.67
CA GLY A 160 -7.44 -41.87 -30.08
C GLY A 160 -8.30 -42.96 -30.69
N TRP A 161 -9.54 -43.01 -30.25
CA TRP A 161 -10.56 -43.91 -30.84
C TRP A 161 -11.67 -43.04 -31.41
N GLN A 162 -12.11 -43.38 -32.63
CA GLN A 162 -13.18 -42.67 -33.31
C GLN A 162 -14.25 -43.66 -33.75
N SER A 163 -15.46 -43.54 -33.23
CA SER A 163 -16.59 -44.40 -33.55
C SER A 163 -17.87 -43.61 -33.68
N GLY A 164 -18.73 -43.99 -34.61
CA GLY A 164 -20.08 -43.40 -34.75
C GLY A 164 -21.06 -43.87 -33.69
N LYS A 165 -20.69 -44.80 -32.81
CA LYS A 165 -21.52 -45.33 -31.70
C LYS A 165 -20.69 -45.42 -30.43
N ILE A 166 -21.26 -45.02 -29.28
CA ILE A 166 -20.58 -45.02 -27.98
C ILE A 166 -20.09 -46.43 -27.59
N ALA A 167 -20.82 -47.50 -27.95
CA ALA A 167 -20.45 -48.89 -27.68
C ALA A 167 -19.23 -49.38 -28.49
N GLY A 168 -18.79 -48.67 -29.53
CA GLY A 168 -17.63 -48.98 -30.33
C GLY A 168 -16.36 -48.21 -29.97
N LEU A 169 -16.40 -47.25 -29.02
CA LEU A 169 -15.29 -46.35 -28.70
C LEU A 169 -14.04 -47.06 -28.13
N ILE A 170 -14.18 -48.21 -27.49
CA ILE A 170 -13.09 -48.92 -26.82
C ILE A 170 -12.67 -50.20 -27.60
N ASN A 171 -13.16 -50.38 -28.82
CA ASN A 171 -12.78 -51.52 -29.66
C ASN A 171 -11.50 -51.19 -30.45
N GLY A 172 -10.53 -52.09 -30.45
CA GLY A 172 -9.23 -51.88 -31.11
C GLY A 172 -9.34 -51.58 -32.63
N ASP A 173 -10.42 -51.99 -33.26
CA ASP A 173 -10.69 -51.77 -34.71
C ASP A 173 -11.03 -50.28 -35.03
N HIS A 174 -11.26 -49.46 -34.04
CA HIS A 174 -11.60 -48.02 -34.19
C HIS A 174 -10.48 -47.09 -33.72
N SER A 175 -9.26 -47.59 -33.53
CA SER A 175 -8.12 -46.76 -33.18
C SER A 175 -7.69 -45.91 -34.39
N THR A 176 -7.46 -44.65 -34.11
CA THR A 176 -6.99 -43.67 -35.10
C THR A 176 -5.72 -43.02 -34.57
N TYR A 177 -4.72 -42.94 -35.42
CA TYR A 177 -3.50 -42.19 -35.13
C TYR A 177 -3.13 -41.31 -36.33
N SER A 178 -2.55 -40.17 -36.05
CA SER A 178 -1.94 -39.31 -37.04
C SER A 178 -0.67 -38.68 -36.48
N TYR A 179 0.32 -38.48 -37.34
CA TYR A 179 1.45 -37.65 -37.04
C TYR A 179 1.75 -36.74 -38.23
N ALA A 180 2.07 -35.50 -37.96
CA ALA A 180 2.35 -34.52 -39.01
C ALA A 180 3.61 -33.71 -38.63
N PRO A 181 4.78 -34.05 -39.19
CA PRO A 181 5.95 -33.18 -39.11
C PRO A 181 5.74 -31.96 -40.00
N ALA A 182 6.09 -30.77 -39.50
CA ALA A 182 6.05 -29.55 -40.27
C ALA A 182 7.34 -28.75 -40.06
N LEU A 183 7.84 -28.18 -41.17
CA LEU A 183 8.99 -27.26 -41.18
C LEU A 183 8.51 -25.92 -41.72
N LYS A 184 8.60 -24.89 -40.89
CA LYS A 184 8.25 -23.51 -41.24
C LYS A 184 9.51 -22.69 -41.41
N LEU A 185 9.70 -22.10 -42.60
CA LEU A 185 10.86 -21.31 -42.97
C LEU A 185 10.44 -19.84 -43.22
N PRO A 186 10.97 -18.85 -42.48
CA PRO A 186 10.48 -17.45 -42.49
C PRO A 186 11.10 -16.58 -43.59
N PHE A 187 11.45 -17.11 -44.78
CA PHE A 187 12.19 -16.38 -45.82
C PHE A 187 11.49 -15.13 -46.35
N PHE A 188 10.16 -15.18 -46.56
CA PHE A 188 9.42 -14.09 -47.20
C PHE A 188 9.13 -12.92 -46.27
N HIS A 189 9.26 -13.10 -44.96
CA HIS A 189 8.94 -12.09 -43.95
C HIS A 189 10.15 -11.67 -43.12
N TRP A 190 11.37 -11.91 -43.60
CA TRP A 190 12.61 -11.68 -42.88
C TRP A 190 12.74 -10.25 -42.36
N ASN A 191 12.46 -9.23 -43.20
CA ASN A 191 12.54 -7.81 -42.81
C ASN A 191 11.51 -7.46 -41.71
N GLN A 192 10.31 -8.03 -41.79
CA GLN A 192 9.29 -7.84 -40.77
C GLN A 192 9.74 -8.44 -39.43
N LEU A 193 10.31 -9.64 -39.44
CA LEU A 193 10.81 -10.29 -38.23
C LEU A 193 12.00 -9.52 -37.64
N MET A 194 12.91 -9.01 -38.44
CA MET A 194 14.01 -8.15 -37.99
C MET A 194 13.50 -6.85 -37.37
N ASN A 195 12.49 -6.23 -37.94
CA ASN A 195 11.85 -5.05 -37.33
C ASN A 195 11.21 -5.37 -35.99
N THR A 196 10.55 -6.52 -35.87
CA THR A 196 10.02 -7.00 -34.58
C THR A 196 11.14 -7.20 -33.55
N VAL A 197 12.27 -7.78 -33.93
CA VAL A 197 13.43 -7.90 -33.02
C VAL A 197 13.93 -6.52 -32.56
N ASN A 198 14.03 -5.57 -33.48
CA ASN A 198 14.46 -4.21 -33.14
C ASN A 198 13.44 -3.52 -32.24
N GLU A 199 12.15 -3.64 -32.53
CA GLU A 199 11.06 -3.17 -31.67
C GLU A 199 11.17 -3.73 -30.24
N GLN A 200 11.34 -5.06 -30.11
CA GLN A 200 11.48 -5.68 -28.79
C GLN A 200 12.73 -5.23 -28.03
N LYS A 201 13.81 -4.92 -28.74
CA LYS A 201 15.01 -4.32 -28.14
C LYS A 201 14.75 -2.90 -27.61
N GLU A 202 14.07 -2.06 -28.38
CA GLU A 202 13.70 -0.71 -27.93
C GLU A 202 12.76 -0.76 -26.71
N VAL A 203 11.81 -1.67 -26.72
CA VAL A 203 10.92 -1.91 -25.55
C VAL A 203 11.75 -2.39 -24.36
N LYS A 204 12.76 -3.25 -24.56
CA LYS A 204 13.68 -3.65 -23.48
C LYS A 204 14.40 -2.45 -22.87
N GLU A 205 14.87 -1.49 -23.67
CA GLU A 205 15.50 -0.28 -23.15
C GLU A 205 14.54 0.56 -22.29
N GLN A 206 13.26 0.62 -22.65
CA GLN A 206 12.23 1.26 -21.81
C GLN A 206 12.11 0.57 -20.45
N TYR A 207 12.15 -0.78 -20.40
CA TYR A 207 12.13 -1.51 -19.13
C TYR A 207 13.41 -1.32 -18.31
N VAL A 208 14.58 -1.14 -18.95
CA VAL A 208 15.83 -0.78 -18.25
C VAL A 208 15.67 0.57 -17.57
N LEU A 209 15.17 1.58 -18.28
CA LEU A 209 14.93 2.91 -17.72
C LEU A 209 13.86 2.88 -16.61
N SER A 210 12.82 2.08 -16.78
CA SER A 210 11.79 1.88 -15.76
C SER A 210 12.35 1.25 -14.48
N TYR A 211 13.21 0.24 -14.60
CA TYR A 211 13.91 -0.35 -13.46
C TYR A 211 14.82 0.66 -12.75
N GLN A 212 15.60 1.43 -13.51
CA GLN A 212 16.45 2.48 -12.95
C GLN A 212 15.63 3.52 -12.18
N ASN A 213 14.51 3.95 -12.75
CA ASN A 213 13.60 4.89 -12.10
C ASN A 213 13.00 4.32 -10.81
N ALA A 214 12.59 3.05 -10.80
CA ALA A 214 12.10 2.37 -9.60
C ALA A 214 13.16 2.35 -8.48
N VAL A 215 14.42 2.07 -8.82
CA VAL A 215 15.54 2.09 -7.86
C VAL A 215 15.79 3.50 -7.32
N LEU A 216 15.83 4.51 -8.19
CA LEU A 216 16.04 5.92 -7.79
C LEU A 216 14.91 6.42 -6.89
N SER A 217 13.67 6.10 -7.24
CA SER A 217 12.49 6.43 -6.42
C SER A 217 12.56 5.76 -5.06
N ALA A 218 12.92 4.48 -5.00
CA ALA A 218 13.08 3.75 -3.74
C ALA A 218 14.16 4.37 -2.83
N VAL A 219 15.29 4.80 -3.40
CA VAL A 219 16.35 5.50 -2.65
C VAL A 219 15.88 6.85 -2.15
N SER A 220 15.17 7.62 -2.99
CA SER A 220 14.62 8.93 -2.62
C SER A 220 13.61 8.82 -1.49
N GLU A 221 12.65 7.90 -1.59
CA GLU A 221 11.64 7.64 -0.55
C GLU A 221 12.29 7.23 0.78
N LEU A 222 13.29 6.36 0.72
CA LEU A 222 14.02 5.95 1.92
C LEU A 222 14.70 7.14 2.60
N ARG A 223 15.40 7.99 1.83
CA ARG A 223 16.04 9.20 2.35
C ARG A 223 15.03 10.16 2.98
N ASN A 224 13.91 10.40 2.28
CA ASN A 224 12.84 11.26 2.76
C ASN A 224 12.24 10.73 4.07
N SER A 225 11.99 9.42 4.16
CA SER A 225 11.47 8.77 5.37
C SER A 225 12.43 8.92 6.56
N VAL A 226 13.73 8.73 6.34
CA VAL A 226 14.75 8.91 7.39
C VAL A 226 14.81 10.36 7.87
N VAL A 227 14.77 11.33 6.94
CA VAL A 227 14.73 12.76 7.30
C VAL A 227 13.46 13.09 8.09
N SER A 228 12.29 12.63 7.62
CA SER A 228 11.01 12.85 8.31
C SER A 228 11.03 12.31 9.74
N ILE A 229 11.50 11.08 9.97
CA ILE A 229 11.63 10.50 11.31
C ILE A 229 12.53 11.36 12.21
N ARG A 230 13.64 11.88 11.68
CA ARG A 230 14.55 12.74 12.42
C ARG A 230 13.89 14.06 12.82
N GLN A 231 13.21 14.72 11.89
CA GLN A 231 12.51 15.98 12.13
C GLN A 231 11.35 15.81 13.11
N GLU A 232 10.56 14.73 12.96
CA GLU A 232 9.48 14.41 13.91
C GLU A 232 10.00 14.21 15.34
N ARG A 233 11.14 13.57 15.50
CA ARG A 233 11.76 13.46 16.83
C ARG A 233 12.14 14.79 17.43
N GLN A 234 12.73 15.69 16.64
CA GLN A 234 13.08 17.03 17.09
C GLN A 234 11.81 17.82 17.47
N ARG A 235 10.77 17.76 16.62
CA ARG A 235 9.47 18.38 16.89
C ARG A 235 8.83 17.86 18.18
N ASN A 236 8.82 16.54 18.37
CA ASN A 236 8.28 15.94 19.60
C ASN A 236 9.07 16.35 20.85
N GLN A 237 10.40 16.50 20.76
CA GLN A 237 11.21 17.00 21.87
C GLN A 237 10.89 18.46 22.20
N ALA A 238 10.65 19.31 21.18
CA ALA A 238 10.24 20.69 21.39
C ALA A 238 8.87 20.80 22.06
N TYR A 239 7.88 20.05 21.58
CA TYR A 239 6.55 20.00 22.21
C TYR A 239 6.60 19.56 23.68
N ARG A 240 7.43 18.56 24.01
CA ARG A 240 7.59 18.11 25.40
C ARG A 240 8.21 19.16 26.31
N LYS A 241 9.01 20.07 25.76
CA LYS A 241 9.58 21.19 26.52
C LYS A 241 8.57 22.33 26.72
N SER A 242 7.65 22.53 25.77
CA SER A 242 6.63 23.57 25.86
C SER A 242 5.47 23.22 26.80
N VAL A 243 5.30 21.95 27.16
CA VAL A 243 4.24 21.46 28.07
C VAL A 243 4.74 21.29 29.52
N LYS A 244 6.04 21.48 29.76
CA LYS A 244 6.63 21.57 31.11
C LYS A 244 6.68 23.01 31.60
#